data_5614bf17e344cc5d0b651d2ef12a438c
#
_entry.id   5614bf17e344cc5d0b651d2ef12a438c
#
_cell.length_a   1.000
_cell.length_b   1.000
_cell.length_c   1.000
_cell.angle_alpha   90.00
_cell.angle_beta   90.00
_cell.angle_gamma   90.00
#
_symmetry.space_group_name_H-M   'P 1'
#
loop_
_entity.id
_entity.type
_entity.pdbx_description
1 polymer ?
#
loop_
_entity_poly.entity_id
_entity_poly.type
_entity_poly.pdbx_seq_one_letter_code
_entity_poly.pdbx_strand_id
1 'polypeptide(L)'
;MEFVIKQSVLKEELGFVQGIVEKKSTIPVLSNILIESIGEGTIRIVGTDLDVTIRCEAEADIKQPGAMCIQARKLFDIVRLLDAGDVHFAKEENEWVKMTCGKSKFRLAGVSKENFPEVPSFKNAPLKLSAEIFNHFIQNTAFAITNEQSRFTLSGAKFIIADATARMVTTDGHRLAFIEKKLGENSATTDMDALIPKKALLELVKISRDSNGEVSFGEDPNHIYFEVDGRLLITRKLSGTFPNYEMVIPKDNDKTAVFDADEMKTAIRRVSLMADERTRSVRLTIRPNEIEIGAQSSEEGEASEKVAADYQGDEVTIGFNSQYLQDFLNVVGAAAAEAPETEKETDGETVRVKENAGRPRISFEFKDGSAQTQMRVAGDSAYNYKYIVMPLRI
;
A
#
# COMPACT_ATOMS: atom_id res chain seq x y z
N MET A 1 -20.42 -28.38 -12.58
CA MET A 1 -19.05 -28.27 -12.00
C MET A 1 -19.04 -28.97 -10.64
N GLU A 2 -18.04 -29.82 -10.43
CA GLU A 2 -17.82 -30.47 -9.13
C GLU A 2 -16.31 -30.59 -8.88
N PHE A 3 -15.84 -30.21 -7.68
CA PHE A 3 -14.42 -30.27 -7.31
C PHE A 3 -14.23 -30.34 -5.79
N VAL A 4 -13.03 -30.73 -5.39
CA VAL A 4 -12.57 -30.79 -4.00
C VAL A 4 -11.30 -29.99 -3.84
N ILE A 5 -11.22 -29.17 -2.79
CA ILE A 5 -10.07 -28.33 -2.48
C ILE A 5 -9.79 -28.32 -0.97
N LYS A 6 -8.54 -28.18 -0.55
CA LYS A 6 -8.16 -28.00 0.85
C LYS A 6 -8.70 -26.68 1.39
N GLN A 7 -9.32 -26.71 2.59
CA GLN A 7 -9.84 -25.52 3.26
C GLN A 7 -8.80 -24.42 3.42
N SER A 8 -7.56 -24.77 3.78
CA SER A 8 -6.46 -23.80 3.96
C SER A 8 -6.12 -23.05 2.67
N VAL A 9 -6.01 -23.76 1.56
CA VAL A 9 -5.73 -23.17 0.23
C VAL A 9 -6.88 -22.27 -0.20
N LEU A 10 -8.12 -22.77 -0.11
CA LEU A 10 -9.31 -21.98 -0.47
C LEU A 10 -9.44 -20.71 0.39
N LYS A 11 -9.21 -20.82 1.71
CA LYS A 11 -9.25 -19.68 2.64
C LYS A 11 -8.23 -18.60 2.26
N GLU A 12 -7.02 -18.99 1.92
CA GLU A 12 -5.95 -18.08 1.51
C GLU A 12 -6.35 -17.31 0.25
N GLU A 13 -6.68 -18.01 -0.83
CA GLU A 13 -7.01 -17.38 -2.11
C GLU A 13 -8.30 -16.53 -2.05
N LEU A 14 -9.31 -16.99 -1.32
CA LEU A 14 -10.50 -16.17 -1.07
C LEU A 14 -10.19 -14.92 -0.26
N GLY A 15 -9.19 -14.96 0.61
CA GLY A 15 -8.72 -13.81 1.40
C GLY A 15 -8.26 -12.66 0.51
N PHE A 16 -7.56 -12.96 -0.58
CA PHE A 16 -7.13 -11.96 -1.56
C PHE A 16 -8.31 -11.46 -2.41
N VAL A 17 -9.05 -12.37 -2.99
CA VAL A 17 -10.10 -12.03 -3.96
C VAL A 17 -11.27 -11.26 -3.33
N GLN A 18 -11.68 -11.60 -2.11
CA GLN A 18 -12.81 -10.96 -1.44
C GLN A 18 -12.58 -9.49 -1.08
N GLY A 19 -11.30 -9.05 -1.00
CA GLY A 19 -10.92 -7.66 -0.73
C GLY A 19 -11.27 -6.70 -1.87
N ILE A 20 -11.28 -7.19 -3.10
CA ILE A 20 -11.65 -6.43 -4.30
C ILE A 20 -13.15 -6.21 -4.39
N VAL A 21 -13.92 -7.25 -4.05
CA VAL A 21 -15.37 -7.29 -4.26
C VAL A 21 -16.08 -6.27 -3.38
N GLU A 22 -16.92 -5.43 -3.97
CA GLU A 22 -17.67 -4.42 -3.24
C GLU A 22 -18.73 -5.00 -2.31
N LYS A 23 -18.88 -4.38 -1.13
CA LYS A 23 -19.92 -4.80 -0.15
C LYS A 23 -21.34 -4.59 -0.65
N LYS A 24 -21.54 -3.49 -1.38
CA LYS A 24 -22.81 -3.08 -1.96
C LYS A 24 -22.50 -2.43 -3.31
N SER A 25 -22.67 -3.18 -4.38
CA SER A 25 -22.56 -2.67 -5.74
C SER A 25 -23.96 -2.42 -6.31
N THR A 26 -24.08 -1.40 -7.15
CA THR A 26 -25.27 -1.19 -7.99
C THR A 26 -25.44 -2.31 -9.03
N ILE A 27 -24.35 -3.03 -9.31
CA ILE A 27 -24.31 -4.20 -10.20
C ILE A 27 -24.18 -5.46 -9.35
N PRO A 28 -25.26 -6.21 -9.11
CA PRO A 28 -25.26 -7.30 -8.10
C PRO A 28 -24.22 -8.39 -8.34
N VAL A 29 -23.87 -8.68 -9.60
CA VAL A 29 -22.88 -9.72 -9.92
C VAL A 29 -21.48 -9.38 -9.40
N LEU A 30 -21.13 -8.11 -9.25
CA LEU A 30 -19.83 -7.68 -8.71
C LEU A 30 -19.65 -8.00 -7.20
N SER A 31 -20.67 -8.46 -6.53
CA SER A 31 -20.56 -9.02 -5.17
C SER A 31 -20.14 -10.50 -5.16
N ASN A 32 -20.07 -11.13 -6.34
CA ASN A 32 -19.71 -12.53 -6.50
C ASN A 32 -18.26 -12.68 -7.00
N ILE A 33 -17.72 -13.86 -6.78
CA ILE A 33 -16.50 -14.34 -7.44
C ILE A 33 -16.89 -15.40 -8.46
N LEU A 34 -16.09 -15.48 -9.53
CA LEU A 34 -16.15 -16.57 -10.49
C LEU A 34 -15.12 -17.63 -10.06
N ILE A 35 -15.57 -18.88 -10.00
CA ILE A 35 -14.70 -20.05 -9.83
C ILE A 35 -14.88 -20.91 -11.08
N GLU A 36 -13.81 -21.20 -11.78
CA GLU A 36 -13.82 -22.03 -13.00
C GLU A 36 -12.69 -23.05 -13.02
N SER A 37 -12.92 -24.20 -13.65
CA SER A 37 -11.89 -25.22 -13.85
C SER A 37 -10.98 -24.84 -14.99
N ILE A 38 -9.66 -25.07 -14.79
CA ILE A 38 -8.64 -24.92 -15.81
C ILE A 38 -7.88 -26.24 -15.92
N GLY A 39 -8.06 -26.92 -17.06
CA GLY A 39 -7.49 -28.26 -17.20
C GLY A 39 -8.07 -29.26 -16.18
N GLU A 40 -7.25 -30.23 -15.77
CA GLU A 40 -7.71 -31.37 -14.98
C GLU A 40 -7.46 -31.24 -13.46
N GLY A 41 -6.64 -30.29 -13.01
CA GLY A 41 -6.19 -30.22 -11.61
C GLY A 41 -6.14 -28.81 -11.02
N THR A 42 -6.68 -27.80 -11.70
CA THR A 42 -6.59 -26.42 -11.24
C THR A 42 -7.93 -25.70 -11.34
N ILE A 43 -8.30 -24.95 -10.32
CA ILE A 43 -9.37 -23.97 -10.38
C ILE A 43 -8.79 -22.56 -10.45
N ARG A 44 -9.50 -21.69 -11.13
CA ARG A 44 -9.26 -20.23 -11.14
C ARG A 44 -10.36 -19.55 -10.36
N ILE A 45 -9.97 -18.65 -9.48
CA ILE A 45 -10.87 -17.80 -8.68
C ILE A 45 -10.65 -16.36 -9.11
N VAL A 46 -11.71 -15.67 -9.52
CA VAL A 46 -11.66 -14.30 -10.01
C VAL A 46 -12.63 -13.42 -9.24
N GLY A 47 -12.16 -12.27 -8.81
CA GLY A 47 -12.99 -11.19 -8.28
C GLY A 47 -12.67 -9.87 -8.96
N THR A 48 -13.68 -9.04 -9.20
CA THR A 48 -13.54 -7.75 -9.87
C THR A 48 -14.55 -6.73 -9.37
N ASP A 49 -14.17 -5.46 -9.41
CA ASP A 49 -15.06 -4.30 -9.27
C ASP A 49 -15.12 -3.47 -10.57
N LEU A 50 -14.60 -4.01 -11.68
CA LEU A 50 -14.40 -3.43 -13.00
C LEU A 50 -13.16 -2.53 -13.14
N ASP A 51 -12.66 -1.93 -12.06
CA ASP A 51 -11.43 -1.14 -12.08
C ASP A 51 -10.22 -1.96 -11.66
N VAL A 52 -10.42 -2.88 -10.71
CA VAL A 52 -9.40 -3.81 -10.23
C VAL A 52 -9.93 -5.23 -10.30
N THR A 53 -9.11 -6.14 -10.79
CA THR A 53 -9.41 -7.57 -10.87
C THR A 53 -8.27 -8.35 -10.23
N ILE A 54 -8.58 -9.33 -9.37
CA ILE A 54 -7.64 -10.34 -8.91
C ILE A 54 -8.05 -11.69 -9.46
N ARG A 55 -7.05 -12.41 -9.98
CA ARG A 55 -7.15 -13.79 -10.43
C ARG A 55 -6.13 -14.63 -9.68
N CYS A 56 -6.61 -15.64 -8.97
CA CYS A 56 -5.80 -16.63 -8.29
C CYS A 56 -6.02 -18.00 -8.92
N GLU A 57 -5.00 -18.84 -8.94
CA GLU A 57 -5.09 -20.22 -9.39
C GLU A 57 -4.70 -21.15 -8.23
N ALA A 58 -5.47 -22.21 -8.02
CA ALA A 58 -5.28 -23.13 -6.92
C ALA A 58 -5.46 -24.59 -7.39
N GLU A 59 -4.65 -25.50 -6.84
CA GLU A 59 -4.81 -26.93 -7.07
C GLU A 59 -6.12 -27.43 -6.46
N ALA A 60 -6.86 -28.22 -7.24
CA ALA A 60 -8.11 -28.84 -6.83
C ALA A 60 -8.34 -30.14 -7.57
N ASP A 61 -8.98 -31.12 -6.93
CA ASP A 61 -9.41 -32.37 -7.55
C ASP A 61 -10.73 -32.12 -8.28
N ILE A 62 -10.69 -31.98 -9.60
CA ILE A 62 -11.84 -31.66 -10.45
C ILE A 62 -12.54 -32.95 -10.87
N LYS A 63 -13.76 -33.17 -10.37
CA LYS A 63 -14.62 -34.30 -10.73
C LYS A 63 -15.45 -34.01 -11.97
N GLN A 64 -15.92 -32.77 -12.11
CA GLN A 64 -16.68 -32.30 -13.26
C GLN A 64 -16.25 -30.85 -13.60
N PRO A 65 -15.71 -30.60 -14.78
CA PRO A 65 -15.32 -29.25 -15.20
C PRO A 65 -16.53 -28.33 -15.35
N GLY A 66 -16.27 -27.01 -15.31
CA GLY A 66 -17.31 -26.01 -15.47
C GLY A 66 -16.96 -24.70 -14.78
N ALA A 67 -18.00 -23.92 -14.45
CA ALA A 67 -17.87 -22.67 -13.73
C ALA A 67 -19.06 -22.41 -12.80
N MET A 68 -18.82 -21.64 -11.74
CA MET A 68 -19.85 -21.18 -10.80
C MET A 68 -19.51 -19.77 -10.30
N CYS A 69 -20.53 -18.96 -10.04
CA CYS A 69 -20.39 -17.65 -9.42
C CYS A 69 -21.10 -17.65 -8.08
N ILE A 70 -20.38 -17.27 -7.02
CA ILE A 70 -20.87 -17.31 -5.63
C ILE A 70 -20.51 -15.99 -4.95
N GLN A 71 -21.37 -15.53 -4.01
CA GLN A 71 -21.10 -14.33 -3.24
C GLN A 71 -19.80 -14.44 -2.44
N ALA A 72 -18.83 -13.59 -2.76
CA ALA A 72 -17.46 -13.66 -2.26
C ALA A 72 -17.36 -13.66 -0.75
N ARG A 73 -17.96 -12.65 -0.09
CA ARG A 73 -17.90 -12.50 1.37
C ARG A 73 -18.54 -13.62 2.12
N LYS A 74 -19.74 -14.04 1.65
CA LYS A 74 -20.46 -15.14 2.30
C LYS A 74 -19.65 -16.43 2.24
N LEU A 75 -19.06 -16.71 1.08
CA LEU A 75 -18.19 -17.87 0.92
C LEU A 75 -16.96 -17.78 1.83
N PHE A 76 -16.26 -16.64 1.83
CA PHE A 76 -15.10 -16.42 2.69
C PHE A 76 -15.46 -16.54 4.18
N ASP A 77 -16.57 -15.93 4.63
CA ASP A 77 -17.01 -15.99 6.02
C ASP A 77 -17.32 -17.42 6.47
N ILE A 78 -17.83 -18.27 5.58
CA ILE A 78 -18.04 -19.68 5.87
C ILE A 78 -16.71 -20.42 5.92
N VAL A 79 -15.88 -20.31 4.86
CA VAL A 79 -14.64 -21.08 4.71
C VAL A 79 -13.65 -20.80 5.84
N ARG A 80 -13.56 -19.56 6.33
CA ARG A 80 -12.67 -19.21 7.46
C ARG A 80 -13.05 -19.85 8.79
N LEU A 81 -14.32 -20.27 8.94
CA LEU A 81 -14.87 -20.92 10.15
C LEU A 81 -14.92 -22.43 10.05
N LEU A 82 -14.63 -23.02 8.88
CA LEU A 82 -14.57 -24.47 8.72
C LEU A 82 -13.32 -25.04 9.39
N ASP A 83 -13.44 -26.26 9.88
CA ASP A 83 -12.30 -27.04 10.31
C ASP A 83 -11.38 -27.36 9.14
N ALA A 84 -10.10 -27.64 9.45
CA ALA A 84 -9.14 -28.07 8.43
C ALA A 84 -9.61 -29.38 7.78
N GLY A 85 -9.60 -29.44 6.44
CA GLY A 85 -10.05 -30.61 5.70
C GLY A 85 -10.34 -30.32 4.24
N ASP A 86 -11.00 -31.26 3.60
CA ASP A 86 -11.41 -31.16 2.21
C ASP A 86 -12.77 -30.49 2.11
N VAL A 87 -12.87 -29.47 1.28
CA VAL A 87 -14.10 -28.77 0.95
C VAL A 87 -14.58 -29.25 -0.42
N HIS A 88 -15.76 -29.83 -0.46
CA HIS A 88 -16.39 -30.37 -1.67
C HIS A 88 -17.42 -29.35 -2.18
N PHE A 89 -17.36 -29.05 -3.45
CA PHE A 89 -18.32 -28.20 -4.16
C PHE A 89 -19.00 -28.96 -5.27
N ALA A 90 -20.33 -28.80 -5.37
CA ALA A 90 -21.11 -29.32 -6.47
C ALA A 90 -22.17 -28.29 -6.90
N LYS A 91 -22.11 -27.86 -8.17
CA LYS A 91 -23.09 -26.95 -8.77
C LYS A 91 -24.33 -27.76 -9.17
N GLU A 92 -25.50 -27.26 -8.77
CA GLU A 92 -26.81 -27.81 -9.13
C GLU A 92 -27.36 -27.13 -10.41
N GLU A 93 -28.40 -27.69 -11.02
CA GLU A 93 -28.98 -27.22 -12.29
C GLU A 93 -29.50 -25.77 -12.27
N ASN A 94 -29.89 -25.25 -11.10
CA ASN A 94 -30.45 -23.91 -10.92
C ASN A 94 -29.42 -22.89 -10.37
N GLU A 95 -28.16 -23.05 -10.69
CA GLU A 95 -27.05 -22.22 -10.23
C GLU A 95 -26.74 -22.32 -8.72
N TRP A 96 -27.51 -23.05 -7.94
CA TRP A 96 -27.20 -23.31 -6.55
C TRP A 96 -25.93 -24.16 -6.42
N VAL A 97 -25.18 -23.89 -5.38
CA VAL A 97 -23.93 -24.59 -5.09
C VAL A 97 -24.05 -25.27 -3.72
N LYS A 98 -23.92 -26.58 -3.73
CA LYS A 98 -23.78 -27.38 -2.52
C LYS A 98 -22.32 -27.40 -2.11
N MET A 99 -22.02 -27.07 -0.86
CA MET A 99 -20.70 -27.11 -0.28
C MET A 99 -20.71 -27.97 0.98
N THR A 100 -19.73 -28.86 1.12
CA THR A 100 -19.63 -29.73 2.30
C THR A 100 -18.19 -29.81 2.79
N CYS A 101 -17.98 -29.78 4.10
CA CYS A 101 -16.69 -29.99 4.74
C CYS A 101 -16.91 -30.70 6.08
N GLY A 102 -16.41 -31.92 6.22
CA GLY A 102 -16.67 -32.77 7.38
C GLY A 102 -18.18 -32.94 7.65
N LYS A 103 -18.65 -32.45 8.79
CA LYS A 103 -20.07 -32.51 9.19
C LYS A 103 -20.90 -31.32 8.68
N SER A 104 -20.23 -30.28 8.21
CA SER A 104 -20.86 -29.02 7.79
C SER A 104 -21.36 -29.12 6.35
N LYS A 105 -22.62 -28.68 6.15
CA LYS A 105 -23.27 -28.68 4.84
C LYS A 105 -23.92 -27.32 4.59
N PHE A 106 -23.63 -26.74 3.45
CA PHE A 106 -24.17 -25.45 3.02
C PHE A 106 -24.76 -25.58 1.61
N ARG A 107 -25.76 -24.78 1.33
CA ARG A 107 -26.33 -24.59 0.01
C ARG A 107 -26.38 -23.10 -0.28
N LEU A 108 -25.56 -22.63 -1.24
CA LEU A 108 -25.36 -21.25 -1.54
C LEU A 108 -26.04 -20.89 -2.86
N ALA A 109 -26.74 -19.77 -2.90
CA ALA A 109 -27.26 -19.25 -4.14
C ALA A 109 -26.09 -18.75 -5.01
N GLY A 110 -26.06 -19.19 -6.25
CA GLY A 110 -25.13 -18.73 -7.26
C GLY A 110 -25.84 -17.93 -8.36
N VAL A 111 -25.04 -17.40 -9.28
CA VAL A 111 -25.52 -16.74 -10.51
C VAL A 111 -24.80 -17.34 -11.71
N SER A 112 -25.38 -17.19 -12.92
CA SER A 112 -24.74 -17.69 -14.13
C SER A 112 -23.41 -16.99 -14.41
N LYS A 113 -22.41 -17.75 -14.88
CA LYS A 113 -21.13 -17.21 -15.37
C LYS A 113 -21.31 -16.14 -16.47
N GLU A 114 -22.34 -16.27 -17.29
CA GLU A 114 -22.64 -15.35 -18.39
C GLU A 114 -22.89 -13.92 -17.91
N ASN A 115 -23.30 -13.74 -16.66
CA ASN A 115 -23.49 -12.43 -16.05
C ASN A 115 -22.18 -11.84 -15.48
N PHE A 116 -21.12 -12.64 -15.35
CA PHE A 116 -19.83 -12.18 -14.81
C PHE A 116 -19.08 -11.39 -15.88
N PRO A 117 -18.46 -10.25 -15.52
CA PRO A 117 -17.71 -9.43 -16.49
C PRO A 117 -16.58 -10.21 -17.16
N GLU A 118 -16.30 -9.86 -18.42
CA GLU A 118 -15.10 -10.36 -19.08
C GLU A 118 -13.85 -9.83 -18.39
N VAL A 119 -12.91 -10.71 -18.12
CA VAL A 119 -11.63 -10.38 -17.51
C VAL A 119 -10.61 -10.13 -18.60
N PRO A 120 -9.88 -9.00 -18.57
CA PRO A 120 -8.84 -8.74 -19.55
C PRO A 120 -7.80 -9.87 -19.57
N SER A 121 -7.40 -10.30 -20.77
CA SER A 121 -6.37 -11.32 -20.92
C SER A 121 -5.00 -10.67 -20.86
N PHE A 122 -4.15 -11.14 -19.96
CA PHE A 122 -2.75 -10.74 -19.89
C PHE A 122 -1.89 -11.63 -20.76
N LYS A 123 -1.06 -11.04 -21.60
CA LYS A 123 -0.24 -11.80 -22.56
C LYS A 123 1.26 -11.77 -22.27
N ASN A 124 1.76 -10.74 -21.57
CA ASN A 124 3.19 -10.59 -21.34
C ASN A 124 3.51 -9.66 -20.18
N ALA A 125 4.42 -10.06 -19.28
CA ALA A 125 4.98 -9.24 -18.20
C ALA A 125 6.49 -9.06 -18.42
N PRO A 126 6.90 -8.08 -19.25
CA PRO A 126 8.31 -7.94 -19.62
C PRO A 126 9.17 -7.36 -18.51
N LEU A 127 8.56 -6.71 -17.51
CA LEU A 127 9.26 -6.03 -16.43
C LEU A 127 9.22 -6.87 -15.16
N LYS A 128 10.31 -6.83 -14.40
CA LYS A 128 10.43 -7.50 -13.11
C LYS A 128 11.06 -6.58 -12.08
N LEU A 129 10.51 -6.59 -10.90
CA LEU A 129 11.04 -5.87 -9.74
C LEU A 129 10.81 -6.72 -8.48
N SER A 130 11.73 -6.69 -7.52
CA SER A 130 11.50 -7.46 -6.29
C SER A 130 10.25 -6.99 -5.56
N ALA A 131 9.52 -7.92 -4.96
CA ALA A 131 8.34 -7.63 -4.16
C ALA A 131 8.68 -6.66 -3.00
N GLU A 132 9.87 -6.79 -2.42
CA GLU A 132 10.39 -5.89 -1.39
C GLU A 132 10.45 -4.44 -1.86
N ILE A 133 10.96 -4.17 -3.08
CA ILE A 133 11.05 -2.80 -3.62
C ILE A 133 9.65 -2.22 -3.84
N PHE A 134 8.73 -2.99 -4.44
CA PHE A 134 7.36 -2.53 -4.62
C PHE A 134 6.67 -2.23 -3.28
N ASN A 135 6.77 -3.15 -2.32
CA ASN A 135 6.18 -2.98 -1.00
C ASN A 135 6.77 -1.76 -0.29
N HIS A 136 8.09 -1.58 -0.35
CA HIS A 136 8.75 -0.43 0.22
C HIS A 136 8.29 0.90 -0.43
N PHE A 137 8.16 0.93 -1.76
CA PHE A 137 7.65 2.11 -2.47
C PHE A 137 6.23 2.45 -2.06
N ILE A 138 5.34 1.47 -2.07
CA ILE A 138 3.93 1.68 -1.75
C ILE A 138 3.74 2.10 -0.28
N GLN A 139 4.40 1.44 0.65
CA GLN A 139 4.34 1.77 2.08
C GLN A 139 4.80 3.19 2.36
N ASN A 140 5.87 3.64 1.68
CA ASN A 140 6.44 4.97 1.88
C ASN A 140 5.74 6.10 1.09
N THR A 141 4.76 5.79 0.23
CA THR A 141 4.11 6.82 -0.59
C THR A 141 2.59 6.82 -0.52
N ALA A 142 1.94 5.67 -0.36
CA ALA A 142 0.48 5.53 -0.50
C ALA A 142 -0.34 6.40 0.46
N PHE A 143 0.23 6.81 1.59
CA PHE A 143 -0.43 7.68 2.58
C PHE A 143 -0.64 9.11 2.05
N ALA A 144 0.16 9.58 1.09
CA ALA A 144 0.04 10.89 0.50
C ALA A 144 -0.92 10.94 -0.71
N ILE A 145 -1.54 9.82 -1.09
CA ILE A 145 -2.56 9.77 -2.13
C ILE A 145 -3.87 10.38 -1.60
N THR A 146 -4.48 11.27 -2.38
CA THR A 146 -5.78 11.86 -1.99
C THR A 146 -6.91 10.84 -1.92
N ASN A 147 -7.86 11.09 -1.03
CA ASN A 147 -9.13 10.35 -0.99
C ASN A 147 -10.28 11.16 -1.66
N GLU A 148 -9.99 12.36 -2.18
CA GLU A 148 -10.97 13.21 -2.83
C GLU A 148 -11.23 12.72 -4.27
N GLN A 149 -12.45 12.27 -4.54
CA GLN A 149 -12.86 11.78 -5.87
C GLN A 149 -12.80 12.86 -6.97
N SER A 150 -12.90 14.13 -6.59
CA SER A 150 -12.80 15.26 -7.52
C SER A 150 -11.41 15.47 -8.13
N ARG A 151 -10.36 14.96 -7.47
CA ARG A 151 -8.96 15.05 -7.90
C ARG A 151 -8.48 13.72 -8.48
N PHE A 152 -9.12 13.30 -9.54
CA PHE A 152 -8.96 11.96 -10.12
C PHE A 152 -7.50 11.58 -10.39
N THR A 153 -6.69 12.48 -10.96
CA THR A 153 -5.27 12.22 -11.25
C THR A 153 -4.38 12.07 -10.02
N LEU A 154 -4.85 12.49 -8.84
CA LEU A 154 -4.14 12.37 -7.57
C LEU A 154 -4.63 11.20 -6.72
N SER A 155 -5.63 10.43 -7.20
CA SER A 155 -6.18 9.27 -6.47
C SER A 155 -5.34 8.00 -6.61
N GLY A 156 -4.14 8.11 -7.15
CA GLY A 156 -3.16 7.04 -7.30
C GLY A 156 -1.73 7.53 -7.24
N ALA A 157 -0.78 6.63 -7.50
CA ALA A 157 0.63 6.93 -7.59
C ALA A 157 1.08 7.02 -9.03
N LYS A 158 1.95 7.98 -9.31
CA LYS A 158 2.76 8.00 -10.53
C LYS A 158 3.93 7.03 -10.34
N PHE A 159 3.99 6.00 -11.17
CA PHE A 159 5.08 5.03 -11.19
C PHE A 159 5.85 5.14 -12.50
N ILE A 160 7.16 5.31 -12.38
CA ILE A 160 8.05 5.55 -13.52
C ILE A 160 9.21 4.57 -13.43
N ILE A 161 9.52 3.92 -14.55
CA ILE A 161 10.80 3.26 -14.79
C ILE A 161 11.44 3.96 -15.97
N ALA A 162 12.63 4.51 -15.77
CA ALA A 162 13.43 5.14 -16.81
C ALA A 162 14.91 5.13 -16.38
N ASP A 163 15.84 4.99 -17.32
CA ASP A 163 17.28 5.05 -17.08
C ASP A 163 17.75 4.14 -15.93
N ALA A 164 17.28 2.88 -15.92
CA ALA A 164 17.54 1.91 -14.84
C ALA A 164 17.20 2.44 -13.44
N THR A 165 16.20 3.31 -13.32
CA THR A 165 15.72 3.87 -12.06
C THR A 165 14.22 3.67 -11.97
N ALA A 166 13.75 3.12 -10.85
CA ALA A 166 12.33 3.07 -10.52
C ALA A 166 11.99 4.24 -9.59
N ARG A 167 10.83 4.88 -9.81
CA ARG A 167 10.33 6.00 -9.01
C ARG A 167 8.84 5.82 -8.73
N MET A 168 8.44 6.22 -7.53
CA MET A 168 7.02 6.34 -7.18
C MET A 168 6.76 7.70 -6.54
N VAL A 169 5.73 8.40 -7.02
CA VAL A 169 5.37 9.74 -6.56
C VAL A 169 3.88 9.81 -6.27
N THR A 170 3.54 10.36 -5.13
CA THR A 170 2.15 10.58 -4.71
C THR A 170 1.97 11.96 -4.12
N THR A 171 0.79 12.55 -4.27
CA THR A 171 0.46 13.85 -3.70
C THR A 171 -1.06 14.03 -3.56
N ASP A 172 -1.47 14.82 -2.59
CA ASP A 172 -2.85 15.31 -2.45
C ASP A 172 -2.95 16.84 -2.73
N GLY A 173 -1.84 17.46 -3.19
CA GLY A 173 -1.73 18.89 -3.46
C GLY A 173 -1.27 19.72 -2.25
N HIS A 174 -1.20 19.14 -1.05
CA HIS A 174 -0.71 19.78 0.17
C HIS A 174 0.60 19.16 0.67
N ARG A 175 0.86 17.93 0.28
CA ARG A 175 2.07 17.16 0.56
C ARG A 175 2.42 16.27 -0.61
N LEU A 176 3.66 15.83 -0.67
CA LEU A 176 4.16 14.95 -1.72
C LEU A 176 5.16 13.95 -1.13
N ALA A 177 4.96 12.66 -1.43
CA ALA A 177 5.93 11.62 -1.15
C ALA A 177 6.58 11.17 -2.46
N PHE A 178 7.91 11.17 -2.48
CA PHE A 178 8.75 10.79 -3.60
C PHE A 178 9.77 9.75 -3.13
N ILE A 179 9.81 8.62 -3.80
CA ILE A 179 10.83 7.60 -3.58
C ILE A 179 11.40 7.12 -4.89
N GLU A 180 12.71 6.96 -4.95
CA GLU A 180 13.39 6.35 -6.10
C GLU A 180 14.50 5.41 -5.66
N LYS A 181 14.77 4.44 -6.52
CA LYS A 181 15.88 3.48 -6.38
C LYS A 181 16.52 3.22 -7.73
N LYS A 182 17.84 3.25 -7.77
CA LYS A 182 18.59 2.74 -8.92
C LYS A 182 18.47 1.22 -8.95
N LEU A 183 18.08 0.70 -10.09
CA LEU A 183 17.97 -0.74 -10.35
C LEU A 183 19.34 -1.28 -10.79
N GLY A 184 19.60 -2.56 -10.56
CA GLY A 184 20.84 -3.19 -11.03
C GLY A 184 20.91 -3.28 -12.56
N GLU A 185 22.09 -3.50 -13.09
CA GLU A 185 22.37 -3.53 -14.55
C GLU A 185 21.53 -4.55 -15.34
N ASN A 186 20.99 -5.59 -14.68
CA ASN A 186 20.14 -6.60 -15.28
C ASN A 186 18.62 -6.33 -15.11
N SER A 187 18.25 -5.16 -14.61
CA SER A 187 16.86 -4.81 -14.34
C SER A 187 16.25 -4.04 -15.51
N ALA A 188 14.98 -4.25 -15.72
CA ALA A 188 14.04 -3.56 -16.62
C ALA A 188 14.65 -2.79 -17.81
N THR A 189 14.55 -3.35 -18.98
CA THR A 189 15.02 -2.73 -20.24
C THR A 189 13.96 -1.86 -20.92
N THR A 190 12.75 -1.79 -20.37
CA THR A 190 11.61 -1.10 -20.96
C THR A 190 11.17 0.04 -20.05
N ASP A 191 11.08 1.24 -20.60
CA ASP A 191 10.56 2.40 -19.90
C ASP A 191 9.06 2.24 -19.62
N MET A 192 8.62 2.73 -18.48
CA MET A 192 7.21 2.73 -18.06
C MET A 192 6.86 4.06 -17.39
N ASP A 193 5.69 4.60 -17.70
CA ASP A 193 5.14 5.81 -17.07
C ASP A 193 3.63 5.64 -16.89
N ALA A 194 3.21 5.28 -15.69
CA ALA A 194 1.82 4.95 -15.44
C ALA A 194 1.27 5.55 -14.14
N LEU A 195 -0.04 5.81 -14.14
CA LEU A 195 -0.79 6.19 -12.95
C LEU A 195 -1.55 4.97 -12.41
N ILE A 196 -1.16 4.50 -11.23
CA ILE A 196 -1.70 3.30 -10.60
C ILE A 196 -2.68 3.72 -9.49
N PRO A 197 -3.95 3.27 -9.54
CA PRO A 197 -4.94 3.59 -8.51
C PRO A 197 -4.50 3.14 -7.11
N LYS A 198 -4.82 3.92 -6.07
CA LYS A 198 -4.52 3.58 -4.67
C LYS A 198 -5.00 2.18 -4.28
N LYS A 199 -6.21 1.80 -4.71
CA LYS A 199 -6.78 0.49 -4.42
C LYS A 199 -5.89 -0.63 -4.95
N ALA A 200 -5.43 -0.53 -6.19
CA ALA A 200 -4.56 -1.54 -6.80
C ALA A 200 -3.22 -1.66 -6.07
N LEU A 201 -2.61 -0.54 -5.65
CA LEU A 201 -1.38 -0.54 -4.87
C LEU A 201 -1.54 -1.26 -3.53
N LEU A 202 -2.65 -0.99 -2.83
CA LEU A 202 -2.92 -1.63 -1.54
C LEU A 202 -3.20 -3.14 -1.68
N GLU A 203 -3.85 -3.55 -2.76
CA GLU A 203 -4.05 -4.98 -3.05
C GLU A 203 -2.74 -5.64 -3.50
N LEU A 204 -1.88 -4.95 -4.26
CA LEU A 204 -0.55 -5.46 -4.62
C LEU A 204 0.28 -5.76 -3.37
N VAL A 205 0.31 -4.87 -2.38
CA VAL A 205 0.99 -5.13 -1.09
C VAL A 205 0.45 -6.38 -0.41
N LYS A 206 -0.86 -6.62 -0.44
CA LYS A 206 -1.45 -7.81 0.20
C LYS A 206 -0.99 -9.10 -0.47
N ILE A 207 -1.00 -9.17 -1.80
CA ILE A 207 -0.62 -10.38 -2.54
C ILE A 207 0.88 -10.63 -2.57
N SER A 208 1.70 -9.60 -2.32
CA SER A 208 3.17 -9.66 -2.34
C SER A 208 3.84 -9.61 -0.97
N ARG A 209 3.06 -9.46 0.12
CA ARG A 209 3.61 -9.26 1.48
C ARG A 209 4.58 -10.37 1.91
N ASP A 210 4.18 -11.61 1.69
CA ASP A 210 4.93 -12.78 2.13
C ASP A 210 5.78 -13.38 0.99
N SER A 211 5.86 -12.69 -0.16
CA SER A 211 6.66 -13.08 -1.30
C SER A 211 8.09 -12.56 -1.15
N ASN A 212 9.06 -13.47 -1.18
CA ASN A 212 10.48 -13.14 -1.32
C ASN A 212 10.91 -13.10 -2.80
N GLY A 213 9.94 -13.18 -3.72
CA GLY A 213 10.16 -13.27 -5.15
C GLY A 213 10.12 -11.93 -5.86
N GLU A 214 9.94 -12.02 -7.16
CA GLU A 214 9.79 -10.90 -8.07
C GLU A 214 8.31 -10.67 -8.39
N VAL A 215 7.93 -9.41 -8.50
CA VAL A 215 6.70 -8.99 -9.16
C VAL A 215 6.99 -8.85 -10.64
N SER A 216 6.37 -9.67 -11.45
CA SER A 216 6.35 -9.49 -12.91
C SER A 216 5.23 -8.53 -13.27
N PHE A 217 5.49 -7.54 -14.10
CA PHE A 217 4.49 -6.54 -14.45
C PHE A 217 4.63 -6.02 -15.88
N GLY A 218 3.58 -5.42 -16.36
CA GLY A 218 3.50 -4.85 -17.70
C GLY A 218 2.23 -4.06 -17.88
N GLU A 219 2.07 -3.46 -19.05
CA GLU A 219 0.92 -2.61 -19.34
C GLU A 219 0.40 -2.80 -20.76
N ASP A 220 -0.86 -2.49 -20.94
CA ASP A 220 -1.49 -2.20 -22.23
C ASP A 220 -1.98 -0.74 -22.25
N PRO A 221 -2.63 -0.25 -23.30
CA PRO A 221 -3.12 1.13 -23.33
C PRO A 221 -4.02 1.52 -22.16
N ASN A 222 -4.78 0.58 -21.58
CA ASN A 222 -5.79 0.84 -20.56
C ASN A 222 -5.51 0.24 -19.20
N HIS A 223 -4.66 -0.80 -19.12
CA HIS A 223 -4.46 -1.58 -17.89
C HIS A 223 -2.98 -1.72 -17.54
N ILE A 224 -2.75 -2.01 -16.27
CA ILE A 224 -1.48 -2.48 -15.74
C ILE A 224 -1.74 -3.85 -15.11
N TYR A 225 -0.77 -4.74 -15.26
CA TYR A 225 -0.81 -6.12 -14.81
C TYR A 225 0.35 -6.38 -13.85
N PHE A 226 0.07 -7.02 -12.72
CA PHE A 226 1.08 -7.46 -11.76
C PHE A 226 0.86 -8.94 -11.47
N GLU A 227 1.91 -9.73 -11.59
CA GLU A 227 1.88 -11.15 -11.29
C GLU A 227 2.88 -11.48 -10.19
N VAL A 228 2.40 -12.13 -9.14
CA VAL A 228 3.16 -12.52 -7.95
C VAL A 228 2.69 -13.90 -7.52
N ASP A 229 3.60 -14.87 -7.44
CA ASP A 229 3.31 -16.23 -6.91
C ASP A 229 2.04 -16.88 -7.51
N GLY A 230 1.85 -16.75 -8.83
CA GLY A 230 0.69 -17.30 -9.54
C GLY A 230 -0.60 -16.49 -9.39
N ARG A 231 -0.56 -15.35 -8.70
CA ARG A 231 -1.69 -14.42 -8.56
C ARG A 231 -1.51 -13.24 -9.50
N LEU A 232 -2.55 -12.93 -10.27
CA LEU A 232 -2.56 -11.83 -11.22
C LEU A 232 -3.51 -10.73 -10.75
N LEU A 233 -2.94 -9.54 -10.52
CA LEU A 233 -3.68 -8.30 -10.27
C LEU A 233 -3.73 -7.50 -11.58
N ILE A 234 -4.92 -7.12 -12.01
CA ILE A 234 -5.16 -6.28 -13.19
C ILE A 234 -5.82 -5.00 -12.69
N THR A 235 -5.34 -3.85 -13.13
CA THR A 235 -5.97 -2.57 -12.79
C THR A 235 -6.07 -1.67 -14.01
N ARG A 236 -7.18 -0.92 -14.12
CA ARG A 236 -7.27 0.18 -15.07
C ARG A 236 -6.31 1.29 -14.67
N LYS A 237 -5.64 1.87 -15.66
CA LYS A 237 -4.83 3.07 -15.45
C LYS A 237 -5.73 4.26 -15.10
N LEU A 238 -5.27 5.13 -14.22
CA LEU A 238 -5.90 6.43 -14.09
C LEU A 238 -5.58 7.27 -15.32
N SER A 239 -6.59 7.92 -15.86
CA SER A 239 -6.45 8.83 -17.00
C SER A 239 -6.10 10.24 -16.54
N GLY A 240 -5.45 11.02 -17.43
CA GLY A 240 -5.08 12.40 -17.18
C GLY A 240 -3.60 12.59 -16.88
N THR A 241 -3.20 13.84 -16.65
CA THR A 241 -1.81 14.23 -16.44
C THR A 241 -1.53 14.44 -14.95
N PHE A 242 -0.57 13.70 -14.41
CA PHE A 242 -0.07 13.94 -13.06
C PHE A 242 0.66 15.29 -13.02
N PRO A 243 0.53 16.10 -11.96
CA PRO A 243 1.21 17.38 -11.85
C PRO A 243 2.73 17.26 -12.01
N ASN A 244 3.37 18.34 -12.48
CA ASN A 244 4.82 18.40 -12.50
C ASN A 244 5.37 18.49 -11.07
N TYR A 245 5.63 17.34 -10.48
CA TYR A 245 6.09 17.21 -9.10
C TYR A 245 7.50 17.72 -8.88
N GLU A 246 8.34 17.77 -9.90
CA GLU A 246 9.71 18.24 -9.81
C GLU A 246 9.81 19.73 -9.44
N MET A 247 8.79 20.51 -9.80
CA MET A 247 8.67 21.92 -9.43
C MET A 247 8.29 22.12 -7.95
N VAL A 248 7.76 21.11 -7.30
CA VAL A 248 7.32 21.16 -5.90
C VAL A 248 8.45 20.78 -4.95
N ILE A 249 9.43 19.99 -5.42
CA ILE A 249 10.59 19.60 -4.62
C ILE A 249 11.47 20.83 -4.38
N PRO A 250 11.66 21.28 -3.13
CA PRO A 250 12.46 22.47 -2.84
C PRO A 250 13.92 22.24 -3.22
N LYS A 251 14.55 23.30 -3.75
CA LYS A 251 15.96 23.30 -4.19
C LYS A 251 16.81 24.28 -3.40
N ASP A 252 16.19 25.16 -2.64
CA ASP A 252 16.80 26.32 -1.98
C ASP A 252 16.58 26.35 -0.46
N ASN A 253 16.21 25.22 0.15
CA ASN A 253 16.20 25.06 1.59
C ASN A 253 17.64 25.12 2.11
N ASP A 254 17.92 26.06 2.98
CA ASP A 254 19.28 26.41 3.48
C ASP A 254 19.47 26.06 4.97
N LYS A 255 18.41 25.61 5.64
CA LYS A 255 18.41 25.22 7.06
C LYS A 255 18.04 23.75 7.21
N THR A 256 18.70 23.09 8.16
CA THR A 256 18.45 21.68 8.46
C THR A 256 18.44 21.47 9.97
N ALA A 257 17.35 20.89 10.46
CA ALA A 257 17.24 20.40 11.83
C ALA A 257 17.16 18.87 11.81
N VAL A 258 17.90 18.19 12.71
CA VAL A 258 17.86 16.73 12.79
C VAL A 258 17.33 16.31 14.16
N PHE A 259 16.30 15.47 14.19
CA PHE A 259 15.63 15.04 15.42
C PHE A 259 15.27 13.53 15.39
N ASP A 260 14.93 12.98 16.56
CA ASP A 260 14.44 11.61 16.71
C ASP A 260 12.99 11.50 16.22
N ALA A 261 12.72 10.54 15.32
CA ALA A 261 11.40 10.37 14.70
C ALA A 261 10.33 9.95 15.72
N ASP A 262 10.65 9.07 16.67
CA ASP A 262 9.69 8.54 17.64
C ASP A 262 9.36 9.57 18.74
N GLU A 263 10.34 10.35 19.16
CA GLU A 263 10.11 11.47 20.09
C GLU A 263 9.22 12.51 19.43
N MET A 264 9.54 12.94 18.21
CA MET A 264 8.74 13.92 17.46
C MET A 264 7.32 13.41 17.20
N LYS A 265 7.17 12.16 16.74
CA LYS A 265 5.85 11.53 16.53
C LYS A 265 5.00 11.56 17.78
N THR A 266 5.60 11.20 18.92
CA THR A 266 4.90 11.13 20.20
C THR A 266 4.50 12.51 20.70
N ALA A 267 5.39 13.50 20.59
CA ALA A 267 5.13 14.89 20.95
C ALA A 267 4.02 15.50 20.08
N ILE A 268 4.09 15.36 18.76
CA ILE A 268 3.03 15.84 17.85
C ILE A 268 1.69 15.19 18.20
N ARG A 269 1.66 13.88 18.48
CA ARG A 269 0.43 13.17 18.85
C ARG A 269 -0.20 13.72 20.12
N ARG A 270 0.59 14.03 21.15
CA ARG A 270 0.07 14.62 22.40
C ARG A 270 -0.42 16.05 22.19
N VAL A 271 0.40 16.89 21.57
CA VAL A 271 0.07 18.31 21.35
C VAL A 271 -1.12 18.47 20.41
N SER A 272 -1.26 17.62 19.39
CA SER A 272 -2.37 17.68 18.43
C SER A 272 -3.75 17.41 19.04
N LEU A 273 -3.85 16.91 20.29
CA LEU A 273 -5.11 16.79 21.02
C LEU A 273 -5.74 18.15 21.33
N MET A 274 -4.93 19.23 21.37
CA MET A 274 -5.38 20.60 21.58
C MET A 274 -5.41 21.42 20.27
N ALA A 275 -5.24 20.78 19.11
CA ALA A 275 -5.37 21.45 17.83
C ALA A 275 -6.82 21.58 17.41
N ASP A 276 -7.15 22.66 16.69
CA ASP A 276 -8.47 22.83 16.08
C ASP A 276 -8.82 21.63 15.19
N GLU A 277 -9.99 21.03 15.38
CA GLU A 277 -10.40 19.79 14.71
C GLU A 277 -10.44 19.89 13.17
N ARG A 278 -10.78 21.08 12.64
CA ARG A 278 -10.91 21.31 11.21
C ARG A 278 -9.57 21.48 10.51
N THR A 279 -8.69 22.29 11.09
CA THR A 279 -7.39 22.63 10.51
C THR A 279 -6.29 21.65 10.92
N ARG A 280 -6.42 21.03 12.09
CA ARG A 280 -5.39 20.18 12.72
C ARG A 280 -4.04 20.88 12.79
N SER A 281 -4.06 22.20 12.97
CA SER A 281 -2.87 23.04 12.90
C SER A 281 -2.01 22.87 14.13
N VAL A 282 -0.72 22.60 13.90
CA VAL A 282 0.35 22.68 14.91
C VAL A 282 1.43 23.62 14.42
N ARG A 283 2.13 24.28 15.35
CA ARG A 283 3.28 25.12 15.08
C ARG A 283 4.55 24.40 15.51
N LEU A 284 5.56 24.41 14.66
CA LEU A 284 6.92 23.99 14.99
C LEU A 284 7.77 25.24 15.09
N THR A 285 8.24 25.58 16.30
CA THR A 285 9.20 26.66 16.53
C THR A 285 10.58 26.05 16.72
N ILE A 286 11.42 26.18 15.70
CA ILE A 286 12.75 25.59 15.63
C ILE A 286 13.75 26.60 16.19
N ARG A 287 14.48 26.20 17.23
CA ARG A 287 15.51 27.00 17.93
C ARG A 287 16.79 26.20 18.05
N PRO A 288 17.94 26.83 18.38
CA PRO A 288 19.14 26.08 18.68
C PRO A 288 18.90 24.96 19.71
N ASN A 289 19.21 23.73 19.32
CA ASN A 289 19.13 22.48 20.07
C ASN A 289 17.70 21.97 20.40
N GLU A 290 16.62 22.67 19.99
CA GLU A 290 15.26 22.21 20.29
C GLU A 290 14.24 22.59 19.20
N ILE A 291 13.17 21.82 19.12
CA ILE A 291 11.95 22.17 18.38
C ILE A 291 10.78 22.16 19.39
N GLU A 292 10.10 23.27 19.53
CA GLU A 292 8.88 23.37 20.30
C GLU A 292 7.69 23.15 19.38
N ILE A 293 6.86 22.16 19.73
CA ILE A 293 5.60 21.86 19.07
C ILE A 293 4.49 22.52 19.86
N GLY A 294 3.69 23.38 19.25
CA GLY A 294 2.57 24.08 19.89
C GLY A 294 1.27 23.88 19.14
N ALA A 295 0.18 23.75 19.85
CA ALA A 295 -1.17 23.79 19.31
C ALA A 295 -2.07 24.65 20.20
N GLN A 296 -3.04 25.30 19.61
CA GLN A 296 -4.01 26.16 20.31
C GLN A 296 -5.36 26.08 19.60
N SER A 297 -6.41 25.90 20.38
CA SER A 297 -7.80 25.97 19.95
C SER A 297 -8.56 26.88 20.92
N SER A 298 -9.48 27.65 20.40
CA SER A 298 -10.35 28.51 21.24
C SER A 298 -11.30 27.71 22.14
N GLU A 299 -11.58 26.46 21.79
CA GLU A 299 -12.54 25.60 22.49
C GLU A 299 -11.83 24.61 23.44
N GLU A 300 -10.65 24.09 23.04
CA GLU A 300 -9.93 23.01 23.73
C GLU A 300 -8.79 23.52 24.63
N GLY A 301 -8.26 24.73 24.36
CA GLY A 301 -7.13 25.31 25.09
C GLY A 301 -5.81 25.26 24.32
N GLU A 302 -4.69 25.11 25.01
CA GLU A 302 -3.36 25.10 24.42
C GLU A 302 -2.46 23.97 24.95
N ALA A 303 -1.54 23.52 24.13
CA ALA A 303 -0.50 22.59 24.54
C ALA A 303 0.81 22.95 23.85
N SER A 304 1.91 22.71 24.56
CA SER A 304 3.24 22.75 23.96
C SER A 304 4.14 21.66 24.52
N GLU A 305 5.07 21.19 23.68
CA GLU A 305 6.06 20.20 24.07
C GLU A 305 7.35 20.43 23.29
N LYS A 306 8.51 20.18 23.91
CA LYS A 306 9.83 20.38 23.34
C LYS A 306 10.48 19.04 23.02
N VAL A 307 11.08 18.95 21.86
CA VAL A 307 11.88 17.81 21.39
C VAL A 307 13.29 18.29 21.10
N ALA A 308 14.28 17.52 21.50
CA ALA A 308 15.68 17.83 21.19
C ALA A 308 15.94 17.72 19.67
N ALA A 309 16.66 18.69 19.14
CA ALA A 309 17.00 18.73 17.73
C ALA A 309 18.42 19.28 17.53
N ASP A 310 19.14 18.70 16.60
CA ASP A 310 20.44 19.22 16.17
C ASP A 310 20.19 20.34 15.14
N TYR A 311 20.23 21.58 15.63
CA TYR A 311 20.04 22.80 14.87
C TYR A 311 20.80 23.94 15.55
N GLN A 312 21.39 24.85 14.78
CA GLN A 312 22.19 25.97 15.30
C GLN A 312 21.88 27.32 14.63
N GLY A 313 20.79 27.38 13.84
CA GLY A 313 20.40 28.60 13.14
C GLY A 313 19.46 29.51 13.93
N ASP A 314 18.99 30.57 13.27
CA ASP A 314 17.99 31.48 13.81
C ASP A 314 16.65 30.82 14.06
N GLU A 315 15.86 31.39 14.97
CA GLU A 315 14.51 30.92 15.26
C GLU A 315 13.61 31.03 14.03
N VAL A 316 12.96 29.91 13.66
CA VAL A 316 11.97 29.87 12.59
C VAL A 316 10.71 29.16 13.10
N THR A 317 9.54 29.76 12.85
CA THR A 317 8.24 29.17 13.18
C THR A 317 7.49 28.78 11.90
N ILE A 318 7.03 27.53 11.83
CA ILE A 318 6.34 26.96 10.67
C ILE A 318 5.07 26.25 11.13
N GLY A 319 3.94 26.55 10.48
CA GLY A 319 2.67 25.87 10.73
C GLY A 319 2.47 24.64 9.85
N PHE A 320 1.90 23.57 10.41
CA PHE A 320 1.60 22.35 9.68
C PHE A 320 0.27 21.74 10.06
N ASN A 321 -0.31 20.98 9.16
CA ASN A 321 -1.32 19.98 9.53
C ASN A 321 -0.62 18.81 10.25
N SER A 322 -0.98 18.57 11.51
CA SER A 322 -0.36 17.53 12.35
C SER A 322 -0.49 16.13 11.76
N GLN A 323 -1.58 15.84 11.05
CA GLN A 323 -1.78 14.54 10.40
C GLN A 323 -0.74 14.27 9.31
N TYR A 324 -0.34 15.31 8.55
CA TYR A 324 0.67 15.13 7.50
C TYR A 324 2.03 14.77 8.09
N LEU A 325 2.42 15.39 9.20
CA LEU A 325 3.66 15.04 9.90
C LEU A 325 3.59 13.63 10.49
N GLN A 326 2.47 13.27 11.11
CA GLN A 326 2.28 11.96 11.72
C GLN A 326 2.31 10.82 10.69
N ASP A 327 1.69 11.01 9.52
CA ASP A 327 1.65 9.97 8.48
C ASP A 327 3.06 9.58 8.04
N PHE A 328 3.94 10.54 7.81
CA PHE A 328 5.34 10.28 7.47
C PHE A 328 6.10 9.61 8.62
N LEU A 329 5.99 10.16 9.84
CA LEU A 329 6.70 9.62 11.01
C LEU A 329 6.24 8.21 11.39
N ASN A 330 4.98 7.86 11.13
CA ASN A 330 4.48 6.50 11.33
C ASN A 330 5.13 5.50 10.37
N VAL A 331 5.29 5.87 9.11
CA VAL A 331 5.89 5.00 8.10
C VAL A 331 7.38 4.78 8.38
N VAL A 332 8.10 5.84 8.69
CA VAL A 332 9.53 5.74 9.01
C VAL A 332 9.77 4.92 10.29
N GLY A 333 8.94 5.09 11.31
CA GLY A 333 9.05 4.32 12.56
C GLY A 333 8.75 2.82 12.36
N ALA A 334 7.80 2.48 11.48
CA ALA A 334 7.48 1.10 11.15
C ALA A 334 8.63 0.40 10.40
N ALA A 335 9.24 1.08 9.43
CA ALA A 335 10.36 0.55 8.66
C ALA A 335 11.58 0.24 9.54
N ALA A 336 11.83 1.06 10.56
CA ALA A 336 12.91 0.83 11.52
C ALA A 336 12.65 -0.36 12.45
N ALA A 337 11.39 -0.66 12.74
CA ALA A 337 11.00 -1.80 13.59
C ALA A 337 11.11 -3.15 12.86
N GLU A 338 10.99 -3.16 11.53
CA GLU A 338 11.08 -4.34 10.67
C GLU A 338 12.51 -4.65 10.20
N ALA A 339 13.54 -3.86 10.63
CA ALA A 339 14.92 -4.13 10.27
C ALA A 339 15.36 -5.53 10.74
N PRO A 340 16.04 -6.32 9.88
CA PRO A 340 16.40 -7.69 10.21
C PRO A 340 17.38 -7.77 11.41
N GLU A 341 17.18 -8.78 12.27
CA GLU A 341 18.14 -9.11 13.30
C GLU A 341 19.38 -9.73 12.65
N THR A 342 20.54 -9.10 12.78
CA THR A 342 21.81 -9.70 12.38
C THR A 342 22.45 -10.44 13.55
N GLU A 343 22.94 -11.65 13.31
CA GLU A 343 23.71 -12.41 14.28
C GLU A 343 25.16 -11.87 14.32
N LYS A 344 25.58 -11.34 15.47
CA LYS A 344 27.00 -10.98 15.71
C LYS A 344 27.59 -11.97 16.70
N GLU A 345 28.74 -12.53 16.36
CA GLU A 345 29.58 -13.26 17.30
C GLU A 345 30.35 -12.25 18.17
N THR A 346 30.07 -12.26 19.46
CA THR A 346 30.85 -11.53 20.47
C THR A 346 31.25 -12.52 21.56
N ASP A 347 32.55 -12.69 21.78
CA ASP A 347 33.16 -13.57 22.80
C ASP A 347 32.74 -15.05 22.72
N GLY A 348 32.50 -15.60 21.51
CA GLY A 348 32.18 -17.02 21.32
C GLY A 348 30.72 -17.38 21.58
N GLU A 349 29.86 -16.42 21.86
CA GLU A 349 28.40 -16.58 21.89
C GLU A 349 27.75 -15.85 20.74
N THR A 350 26.87 -16.55 20.04
CA THR A 350 26.02 -15.94 18.99
C THR A 350 24.90 -15.16 19.65
N VAL A 351 25.08 -13.85 19.79
CA VAL A 351 24.04 -12.95 20.30
C VAL A 351 23.28 -12.39 19.12
N ARG A 352 21.99 -12.61 19.09
CA ARG A 352 21.09 -11.90 18.17
C ARG A 352 21.03 -10.44 18.59
N VAL A 353 21.79 -9.63 17.92
CA VAL A 353 21.74 -8.18 18.09
C VAL A 353 20.85 -7.69 16.96
N LYS A 354 19.71 -7.05 17.28
CA LYS A 354 19.15 -6.08 16.34
C LYS A 354 20.30 -5.12 16.08
N GLU A 355 20.85 -5.15 14.88
CA GLU A 355 21.78 -4.09 14.50
C GLU A 355 21.15 -2.81 14.98
N ASN A 356 21.89 -2.00 15.74
CA ASN A 356 21.39 -0.73 16.24
C ASN A 356 20.79 0.03 15.06
N ALA A 357 19.55 -0.30 14.69
CA ALA A 357 18.65 0.60 14.07
C ALA A 357 18.46 1.67 15.16
N GLY A 358 19.44 2.54 15.26
CA GLY A 358 19.36 3.73 16.09
C GLY A 358 18.02 4.32 15.71
N ARG A 359 17.23 4.76 16.69
CA ARG A 359 15.94 5.38 16.43
C ARG A 359 16.04 6.24 15.19
N PRO A 360 15.15 6.08 14.19
CA PRO A 360 15.33 6.77 12.92
C PRO A 360 15.38 8.28 13.17
N ARG A 361 16.44 8.90 12.69
CA ARG A 361 16.59 10.36 12.76
C ARG A 361 16.09 10.98 11.48
N ILE A 362 15.38 12.08 11.58
CA ILE A 362 14.81 12.82 10.46
C ILE A 362 15.65 14.08 10.22
N SER A 363 16.09 14.24 8.99
CA SER A 363 16.63 15.50 8.46
C SER A 363 15.46 16.32 7.95
N PHE A 364 15.16 17.42 8.63
CA PHE A 364 14.12 18.37 8.27
C PHE A 364 14.75 19.62 7.65
N GLU A 365 14.49 19.83 6.38
CA GLU A 365 15.04 20.90 5.57
C GLU A 365 14.00 21.97 5.31
N PHE A 366 14.33 23.23 5.55
CA PHE A 366 13.43 24.37 5.42
C PHE A 366 14.21 25.65 5.10
N LYS A 367 13.51 26.69 4.69
CA LYS A 367 14.06 28.02 4.43
C LYS A 367 13.50 29.05 5.40
N ASP A 368 12.18 29.16 5.44
CA ASP A 368 11.44 30.12 6.27
C ASP A 368 10.07 29.53 6.66
N GLY A 369 9.21 30.34 7.30
CA GLY A 369 7.88 29.93 7.75
C GLY A 369 6.84 29.69 6.65
N SER A 370 7.16 29.96 5.37
CA SER A 370 6.20 29.94 4.25
C SER A 370 6.63 29.07 3.07
N ALA A 371 7.93 28.76 2.95
CA ALA A 371 8.46 27.93 1.87
C ALA A 371 8.18 26.43 2.10
N GLN A 372 8.12 25.66 1.01
CA GLN A 372 7.96 24.20 1.11
C GLN A 372 9.10 23.60 1.94
N THR A 373 8.73 22.69 2.81
CA THR A 373 9.68 21.95 3.64
C THR A 373 9.90 20.54 3.12
N GLN A 374 11.06 19.97 3.40
CA GLN A 374 11.40 18.59 3.02
C GLN A 374 11.87 17.80 4.23
N MET A 375 11.37 16.57 4.38
CA MET A 375 11.87 15.62 5.36
C MET A 375 12.48 14.41 4.67
N ARG A 376 13.55 13.90 5.25
CA ARG A 376 14.25 12.68 4.83
C ARG A 376 14.69 11.89 6.06
N VAL A 377 14.87 10.60 5.92
CA VAL A 377 15.58 9.80 6.91
C VAL A 377 17.05 10.19 6.85
N ALA A 378 17.64 10.54 7.99
CA ALA A 378 19.04 10.91 8.08
C ALA A 378 19.94 9.68 7.95
N GLY A 379 21.07 9.82 7.26
CA GLY A 379 22.02 8.74 7.01
C GLY A 379 22.01 8.27 5.56
N ASP A 380 22.85 7.27 5.28
CA ASP A 380 22.91 6.67 3.94
C ASP A 380 21.76 5.69 3.74
N SER A 381 21.09 5.77 2.61
CA SER A 381 19.93 4.95 2.28
C SER A 381 20.06 4.41 0.86
N ALA A 382 19.67 3.14 0.68
CA ALA A 382 19.54 2.53 -0.64
C ALA A 382 18.45 3.18 -1.51
N TYR A 383 17.63 4.06 -0.91
CA TYR A 383 16.53 4.76 -1.55
C TYR A 383 16.70 6.28 -1.39
N ASN A 384 16.44 7.02 -2.46
CA ASN A 384 16.29 8.48 -2.36
C ASN A 384 14.83 8.78 -2.02
N TYR A 385 14.54 8.92 -0.72
CA TYR A 385 13.21 9.17 -0.20
C TYR A 385 13.08 10.61 0.27
N LYS A 386 12.06 11.32 -0.23
CA LYS A 386 11.77 12.71 0.09
C LYS A 386 10.28 12.86 0.41
N TYR A 387 10.00 13.53 1.50
CA TYR A 387 8.64 13.90 1.85
C TYR A 387 8.53 15.43 1.95
N ILE A 388 7.71 16.03 1.13
CA ILE A 388 7.52 17.47 1.04
C ILE A 388 6.17 17.83 1.65
N VAL A 389 6.15 18.83 2.52
CA VAL A 389 4.92 19.35 3.14
C VAL A 389 4.81 20.85 2.90
N MET A 390 3.62 21.26 2.46
CA MET A 390 3.29 22.68 2.36
C MET A 390 2.96 23.23 3.75
N PRO A 391 3.61 24.33 4.17
CA PRO A 391 3.26 24.97 5.44
C PRO A 391 1.86 25.58 5.39
N LEU A 392 1.22 25.64 6.57
CA LEU A 392 0.00 26.40 6.78
C LEU A 392 0.37 27.87 7.09
N ARG A 393 -0.44 28.78 6.63
CA ARG A 393 -0.37 30.18 7.10
C ARG A 393 -0.91 30.25 8.52
N ILE A 394 -0.07 30.65 9.45
CA ILE A 394 -0.36 30.83 10.89
C ILE A 394 -0.44 32.31 11.22
#